data_1b64a587cbf737b70e1b47887521c0e0
#
_entry.id   1b64a587cbf737b70e1b47887521c0e0
#
_cell.length_a   1.000
_cell.length_b   1.000
_cell.length_c   1.000
_cell.angle_alpha   90.00
_cell.angle_beta   90.00
_cell.angle_gamma   90.00
#
_symmetry.space_group_name_H-M   'P 1'
#
loop_
_entity.id
_entity.type
_entity.pdbx_description
1 polymer ?
#
loop_
_entity_poly.entity_id
_entity_poly.type
_entity_poly.pdbx_seq_one_letter_code
_entity_poly.pdbx_strand_id
1 'polypeptide(L)'
;MDFSIKYFKDYISFHVDDSHPVKELLPHPCEEADIEEEEIRRALAHPISSARLSEIVKAGEKVVIITSDVTRPVPSWLLIPCVLQELESAGVREEDITVVFALGSHRHLTEEERERLVGEWAYHKVKCIDSDPEDCVHLGTCRNGTSVDIFRTVAEADRRILLGNVEYHYFAGYSGGMKAIMPGCASLASIQSNHRNMIRPGAYAGHLDGNPVREDIEETAAYCPADFIVNVVLDDHKKIAYAAAGDPVAAHRDACRFLDGLYRVDIKKPADVVIVSTGGYPKDINLYQAQKSIDNAKHAVKAGGIMIVAASCHEGYGSAPFARWIESYPTPEERIAAIHEHFELGGHKSAALGLVQQKCTIYLVTDMDDALVRKANMVPFHDLQQAVDQALEKRGAKASVYVIPVGGSTLPMIQ
;
A
#
# COMPACT_ATOMS: atom_id res chain seq x y z
N MET A 1 -24.99 -5.56 -22.28
CA MET A 1 -24.85 -5.56 -20.80
C MET A 1 -24.60 -4.12 -20.34
N ASP A 2 -25.38 -3.67 -19.34
CA ASP A 2 -25.26 -2.32 -18.78
C ASP A 2 -24.51 -2.38 -17.46
N PHE A 3 -23.62 -1.41 -17.26
CA PHE A 3 -22.80 -1.27 -16.06
C PHE A 3 -22.91 0.13 -15.51
N SER A 4 -22.70 0.27 -14.19
CA SER A 4 -22.64 1.56 -13.50
C SER A 4 -21.48 1.55 -12.52
N ILE A 5 -20.58 2.52 -12.61
CA ILE A 5 -19.37 2.61 -11.79
C ILE A 5 -19.27 3.97 -11.13
N LYS A 6 -18.64 4.04 -9.96
CA LYS A 6 -18.44 5.30 -9.24
C LYS A 6 -17.49 6.23 -9.99
N TYR A 7 -17.86 7.51 -10.04
CA TYR A 7 -17.06 8.59 -10.59
C TYR A 7 -17.34 9.86 -9.76
N PHE A 8 -16.31 10.42 -9.18
CA PHE A 8 -16.42 11.51 -8.20
C PHE A 8 -17.43 11.17 -7.09
N LYS A 9 -18.52 11.94 -6.96
CA LYS A 9 -19.58 11.72 -5.94
C LYS A 9 -20.79 10.95 -6.48
N ASP A 10 -20.80 10.65 -7.79
CA ASP A 10 -21.92 10.06 -8.51
C ASP A 10 -21.53 8.73 -9.16
N TYR A 11 -22.43 8.22 -9.98
CA TYR A 11 -22.22 7.05 -10.82
C TYR A 11 -22.33 7.45 -12.29
N ILE A 12 -21.49 6.88 -13.13
CA ILE A 12 -21.58 6.95 -14.58
C ILE A 12 -21.86 5.56 -15.13
N SER A 13 -22.73 5.51 -16.16
CA SER A 13 -23.17 4.26 -16.77
C SER A 13 -22.62 4.12 -18.18
N PHE A 14 -22.45 2.86 -18.63
CA PHE A 14 -22.03 2.51 -19.97
C PHE A 14 -22.61 1.16 -20.37
N HIS A 15 -22.67 0.93 -21.68
CA HIS A 15 -23.15 -0.30 -22.29
C HIS A 15 -21.97 -1.01 -23.00
N VAL A 16 -21.93 -2.34 -22.88
CA VAL A 16 -21.07 -3.19 -23.70
C VAL A 16 -21.96 -4.18 -24.45
N ASP A 17 -21.83 -4.26 -25.78
CA ASP A 17 -22.60 -5.18 -26.60
C ASP A 17 -22.36 -6.65 -26.20
N ASP A 18 -23.41 -7.44 -26.18
CA ASP A 18 -23.40 -8.85 -25.74
C ASP A 18 -22.55 -9.77 -26.64
N SER A 19 -22.10 -9.29 -27.81
CA SER A 19 -21.15 -10.00 -28.67
C SER A 19 -19.74 -10.07 -28.06
N HIS A 20 -19.43 -9.18 -27.11
CA HIS A 20 -18.17 -9.18 -26.41
C HIS A 20 -18.23 -10.04 -25.13
N PRO A 21 -17.23 -10.91 -24.87
CA PRO A 21 -17.14 -11.62 -23.60
C PRO A 21 -16.75 -10.65 -22.48
N VAL A 22 -17.70 -10.34 -21.60
CA VAL A 22 -17.52 -9.42 -20.46
C VAL A 22 -17.52 -10.19 -19.14
N LYS A 23 -16.64 -9.80 -18.21
CA LYS A 23 -16.65 -10.27 -16.83
C LYS A 23 -16.41 -9.09 -15.89
N GLU A 24 -17.26 -8.95 -14.89
CA GLU A 24 -17.03 -8.04 -13.77
C GLU A 24 -16.12 -8.69 -12.73
N LEU A 25 -15.13 -7.93 -12.26
CA LEU A 25 -14.18 -8.35 -11.23
C LEU A 25 -14.49 -7.58 -9.94
N LEU A 26 -15.15 -8.27 -9.01
CA LEU A 26 -15.56 -7.71 -7.74
C LEU A 26 -14.73 -8.31 -6.60
N PRO A 27 -14.41 -7.53 -5.57
CA PRO A 27 -13.86 -8.07 -4.32
C PRO A 27 -14.90 -8.99 -3.66
N HIS A 28 -14.43 -9.89 -2.81
CA HIS A 28 -15.32 -10.73 -2.03
C HIS A 28 -15.92 -9.92 -0.86
N PRO A 29 -17.20 -10.16 -0.51
CA PRO A 29 -17.80 -9.47 0.62
C PRO A 29 -17.08 -9.83 1.92
N CYS A 30 -16.80 -8.84 2.75
CA CYS A 30 -16.39 -9.04 4.13
C CYS A 30 -17.65 -9.08 5.01
N GLU A 31 -17.77 -10.09 5.87
CA GLU A 31 -18.80 -10.08 6.91
C GLU A 31 -18.44 -8.99 7.93
N GLU A 32 -19.33 -8.03 8.12
CA GLU A 32 -19.15 -6.97 9.11
C GLU A 32 -19.26 -7.58 10.51
N ALA A 33 -18.16 -7.59 11.24
CA ALA A 33 -18.15 -7.96 12.65
C ALA A 33 -17.66 -6.75 13.46
N ASP A 34 -18.50 -6.27 14.38
CA ASP A 34 -18.11 -5.18 15.29
C ASP A 34 -17.37 -5.74 16.52
N ILE A 35 -16.25 -6.41 16.26
CA ILE A 35 -15.45 -7.15 17.24
C ILE A 35 -13.99 -6.70 17.28
N GLU A 36 -13.71 -5.45 16.90
CA GLU A 36 -12.36 -4.94 16.67
C GLU A 36 -11.40 -5.22 17.83
N GLU A 37 -11.78 -4.88 19.06
CA GLU A 37 -10.93 -5.12 20.23
C GLU A 37 -10.84 -6.62 20.58
N GLU A 38 -11.94 -7.37 20.45
CA GLU A 38 -11.97 -8.82 20.69
C GLU A 38 -11.04 -9.55 19.71
N GLU A 39 -11.02 -9.11 18.45
CA GLU A 39 -10.16 -9.70 17.43
C GLU A 39 -8.66 -9.44 17.72
N ILE A 40 -8.31 -8.23 18.18
CA ILE A 40 -6.95 -7.93 18.64
C ILE A 40 -6.56 -8.84 19.81
N ARG A 41 -7.43 -8.96 20.80
CA ARG A 41 -7.20 -9.82 21.98
C ARG A 41 -7.10 -11.29 21.60
N ARG A 42 -7.93 -11.77 20.66
CA ARG A 42 -7.83 -13.13 20.11
C ARG A 42 -6.45 -13.36 19.49
N ALA A 43 -5.98 -12.43 18.66
CA ALA A 43 -4.69 -12.56 17.98
C ALA A 43 -3.51 -12.56 18.98
N LEU A 44 -3.53 -11.71 20.01
CA LEU A 44 -2.52 -11.68 21.08
C LEU A 44 -2.54 -12.95 21.95
N ALA A 45 -3.71 -13.51 22.20
CA ALA A 45 -3.85 -14.74 22.97
C ALA A 45 -3.42 -16.01 22.21
N HIS A 46 -3.49 -15.97 20.87
CA HIS A 46 -3.16 -17.08 19.98
C HIS A 46 -2.15 -16.64 18.90
N PRO A 47 -0.91 -16.28 19.29
CA PRO A 47 0.08 -15.78 18.35
C PRO A 47 0.53 -16.87 17.38
N ILE A 48 0.81 -16.46 16.16
CA ILE A 48 1.21 -17.33 15.05
C ILE A 48 2.72 -17.57 15.11
N SER A 49 3.13 -18.84 15.21
CA SER A 49 4.55 -19.25 15.22
C SER A 49 5.41 -18.54 16.27
N SER A 50 4.81 -18.14 17.39
CA SER A 50 5.46 -17.40 18.47
C SER A 50 4.83 -17.78 19.83
N ALA A 51 5.56 -17.55 20.91
CA ALA A 51 4.99 -17.46 22.26
C ALA A 51 4.19 -16.16 22.41
N ARG A 52 3.42 -16.03 23.47
CA ARG A 52 2.71 -14.78 23.79
C ARG A 52 3.71 -13.66 24.04
N LEU A 53 3.31 -12.43 23.72
CA LEU A 53 4.17 -11.26 23.92
C LEU A 53 4.66 -11.14 25.37
N SER A 54 3.79 -11.41 26.35
CA SER A 54 4.13 -11.42 27.78
C SER A 54 5.13 -12.51 28.19
N GLU A 55 5.35 -13.53 27.36
CA GLU A 55 6.34 -14.60 27.59
C GLU A 55 7.69 -14.30 26.93
N ILE A 56 7.71 -13.40 25.92
CA ILE A 56 8.90 -13.03 25.15
C ILE A 56 9.68 -11.90 25.85
N VAL A 57 8.96 -10.89 26.36
CA VAL A 57 9.55 -9.72 27.01
C VAL A 57 9.85 -9.96 28.50
N LYS A 58 10.78 -9.17 29.04
CA LYS A 58 11.18 -9.27 30.45
C LYS A 58 11.20 -7.90 31.12
N ALA A 59 10.97 -7.88 32.43
CA ALA A 59 11.11 -6.68 33.24
C ALA A 59 12.52 -6.06 33.10
N GLY A 60 12.58 -4.75 32.88
CA GLY A 60 13.81 -3.99 32.69
C GLY A 60 14.36 -3.95 31.28
N GLU A 61 13.77 -4.66 30.32
CA GLU A 61 14.08 -4.52 28.88
C GLU A 61 13.50 -3.20 28.35
N LYS A 62 14.25 -2.53 27.47
CA LYS A 62 13.78 -1.35 26.71
C LYS A 62 12.99 -1.81 25.50
N VAL A 63 11.70 -1.52 25.51
CA VAL A 63 10.74 -1.96 24.51
C VAL A 63 10.36 -0.80 23.59
N VAL A 64 10.47 -0.97 22.29
CA VAL A 64 9.90 -0.05 21.30
C VAL A 64 8.67 -0.66 20.64
N ILE A 65 7.59 0.11 20.60
CA ILE A 65 6.37 -0.20 19.84
C ILE A 65 6.39 0.71 18.61
N ILE A 66 6.53 0.13 17.42
CA ILE A 66 6.64 0.89 16.18
C ILE A 66 5.27 0.88 15.49
N THR A 67 4.72 2.07 15.24
CA THR A 67 3.47 2.24 14.51
C THR A 67 3.61 3.24 13.37
N SER A 68 2.62 3.32 12.50
CA SER A 68 2.66 4.20 11.32
C SER A 68 2.24 5.63 11.65
N ASP A 69 2.58 6.54 10.75
CA ASP A 69 2.13 7.93 10.74
C ASP A 69 0.68 8.09 10.24
N VAL A 70 0.22 9.35 10.15
CA VAL A 70 -1.14 9.73 9.70
C VAL A 70 -1.48 9.30 8.27
N THR A 71 -0.50 8.91 7.47
CA THR A 71 -0.72 8.53 6.06
C THR A 71 -1.18 7.08 5.89
N ARG A 72 -1.18 6.31 6.98
CA ARG A 72 -1.61 4.90 6.99
C ARG A 72 -2.79 4.72 7.95
N PRO A 73 -3.82 3.98 7.56
CA PRO A 73 -5.01 3.78 8.39
C PRO A 73 -4.78 2.67 9.45
N VAL A 74 -3.73 2.80 10.27
CA VAL A 74 -3.51 1.87 11.38
C VAL A 74 -4.30 2.36 12.60
N PRO A 75 -5.23 1.56 13.15
CA PRO A 75 -5.99 1.94 14.34
C PRO A 75 -5.14 1.74 15.61
N SER A 76 -4.03 2.50 15.72
CA SER A 76 -3.06 2.35 16.80
C SER A 76 -3.67 2.60 18.17
N TRP A 77 -4.69 3.46 18.26
CA TRP A 77 -5.46 3.72 19.49
C TRP A 77 -6.20 2.51 20.05
N LEU A 78 -6.51 1.50 19.19
CA LEU A 78 -7.08 0.22 19.62
C LEU A 78 -5.99 -0.82 19.91
N LEU A 79 -4.91 -0.83 19.13
CA LEU A 79 -3.84 -1.83 19.23
C LEU A 79 -2.94 -1.60 20.45
N ILE A 80 -2.51 -0.36 20.68
CA ILE A 80 -1.53 -0.02 21.73
C ILE A 80 -2.02 -0.37 23.13
N PRO A 81 -3.26 -0.08 23.55
CA PRO A 81 -3.73 -0.47 24.86
C PRO A 81 -3.66 -1.99 25.12
N CYS A 82 -4.00 -2.80 24.11
CA CYS A 82 -3.92 -4.26 24.21
C CYS A 82 -2.47 -4.76 24.33
N VAL A 83 -1.55 -4.16 23.56
CA VAL A 83 -0.12 -4.46 23.63
C VAL A 83 0.48 -4.05 24.96
N LEU A 84 0.14 -2.85 25.47
CA LEU A 84 0.60 -2.39 26.78
C LEU A 84 0.17 -3.32 27.91
N GLN A 85 -1.05 -3.88 27.85
CA GLN A 85 -1.51 -4.86 28.85
C GLN A 85 -0.67 -6.15 28.85
N GLU A 86 -0.26 -6.64 27.70
CA GLU A 86 0.67 -7.78 27.58
C GLU A 86 2.05 -7.44 28.20
N LEU A 87 2.58 -6.25 27.91
CA LEU A 87 3.86 -5.80 28.45
C LEU A 87 3.82 -5.60 29.97
N GLU A 88 2.76 -4.99 30.50
CA GLU A 88 2.53 -4.82 31.93
C GLU A 88 2.44 -6.16 32.65
N SER A 89 1.77 -7.16 32.05
CA SER A 89 1.65 -8.51 32.62
C SER A 89 3.00 -9.22 32.74
N ALA A 90 3.97 -8.86 31.90
CA ALA A 90 5.36 -9.33 31.95
C ALA A 90 6.24 -8.51 32.90
N GLY A 91 5.70 -7.47 33.53
CA GLY A 91 6.43 -6.60 34.46
C GLY A 91 7.29 -5.53 33.79
N VAL A 92 7.07 -5.23 32.50
CA VAL A 92 7.71 -4.09 31.82
C VAL A 92 7.09 -2.80 32.30
N ARG A 93 7.92 -1.84 32.73
CA ARG A 93 7.44 -0.56 33.28
C ARG A 93 7.17 0.43 32.15
N GLU A 94 6.24 1.36 32.36
CA GLU A 94 5.88 2.41 31.39
C GLU A 94 7.10 3.23 30.94
N GLU A 95 8.03 3.53 31.83
CA GLU A 95 9.26 4.28 31.54
C GLU A 95 10.27 3.53 30.65
N ASP A 96 10.10 2.22 30.50
CA ASP A 96 10.91 1.36 29.66
C ASP A 96 10.28 1.16 28.26
N ILE A 97 9.08 1.73 28.02
CA ILE A 97 8.34 1.61 26.76
C ILE A 97 8.39 2.93 25.98
N THR A 98 8.73 2.85 24.69
CA THR A 98 8.68 3.98 23.78
C THR A 98 7.86 3.62 22.55
N VAL A 99 6.84 4.41 22.21
CA VAL A 99 6.13 4.35 20.94
C VAL A 99 6.89 5.19 19.93
N VAL A 100 7.22 4.59 18.78
CA VAL A 100 7.92 5.24 17.67
C VAL A 100 6.98 5.31 16.47
N PHE A 101 6.73 6.54 15.99
CA PHE A 101 6.01 6.74 14.73
C PHE A 101 6.96 6.58 13.55
N ALA A 102 6.72 5.58 12.72
CA ALA A 102 7.51 5.25 11.55
C ALA A 102 7.21 6.22 10.40
N LEU A 103 7.92 7.33 10.32
CA LEU A 103 7.69 8.40 9.34
C LEU A 103 8.24 8.06 7.95
N GLY A 104 9.28 7.24 7.87
CA GLY A 104 10.01 7.04 6.62
C GLY A 104 10.54 8.36 6.07
N SER A 105 10.02 8.80 4.92
CA SER A 105 10.37 10.08 4.28
C SER A 105 9.31 11.18 4.48
N HIS A 106 8.36 10.99 5.37
CA HIS A 106 7.31 11.98 5.64
C HIS A 106 7.76 13.01 6.68
N ARG A 107 7.00 14.10 6.82
CA ARG A 107 7.23 15.15 7.81
C ARG A 107 6.98 14.65 9.23
N HIS A 108 7.54 15.35 10.19
CA HIS A 108 7.20 15.18 11.60
C HIS A 108 5.72 15.40 11.86
N LEU A 109 5.19 14.66 12.83
CA LEU A 109 3.82 14.77 13.31
C LEU A 109 3.68 15.95 14.26
N THR A 110 2.49 16.56 14.28
CA THR A 110 2.14 17.49 15.36
C THR A 110 1.82 16.72 16.64
N GLU A 111 1.77 17.41 17.77
CA GLU A 111 1.41 16.78 19.04
C GLU A 111 0.00 16.19 19.00
N GLU A 112 -0.96 16.94 18.45
CA GLU A 112 -2.35 16.48 18.29
C GLU A 112 -2.45 15.25 17.34
N GLU A 113 -1.60 15.18 16.32
CA GLU A 113 -1.55 14.01 15.45
C GLU A 113 -1.03 12.77 16.18
N ARG A 114 0.02 12.90 16.98
CA ARG A 114 0.56 11.80 17.81
C ARG A 114 -0.46 11.30 18.81
N GLU A 115 -1.07 12.22 19.57
CA GLU A 115 -2.11 11.88 20.54
C GLU A 115 -3.30 11.17 19.90
N ARG A 116 -3.79 11.70 18.76
CA ARG A 116 -4.89 11.07 18.02
C ARG A 116 -4.54 9.67 17.51
N LEU A 117 -3.29 9.44 17.07
CA LEU A 117 -2.86 8.14 16.54
C LEU A 117 -2.81 7.05 17.60
N VAL A 118 -2.35 7.37 18.81
CA VAL A 118 -2.18 6.39 19.89
C VAL A 118 -3.29 6.43 20.93
N GLY A 119 -4.13 7.45 20.91
CA GLY A 119 -5.16 7.74 21.91
C GLY A 119 -4.60 8.45 23.12
N GLU A 120 -5.39 9.38 23.71
CA GLU A 120 -5.02 10.24 24.82
C GLU A 120 -4.40 9.44 25.99
N TRP A 121 -5.04 8.33 26.38
CA TRP A 121 -4.59 7.51 27.50
C TRP A 121 -3.17 6.96 27.28
N ALA A 122 -2.88 6.38 26.13
CA ALA A 122 -1.57 5.80 25.84
C ALA A 122 -0.51 6.90 25.65
N TYR A 123 -0.89 8.04 25.05
CA TYR A 123 0.00 9.17 24.81
C TYR A 123 0.58 9.74 26.11
N HIS A 124 -0.22 9.81 27.17
CA HIS A 124 0.23 10.29 28.47
C HIS A 124 0.88 9.19 29.35
N LYS A 125 0.74 7.94 28.97
CA LYS A 125 1.24 6.80 29.74
C LYS A 125 2.68 6.42 29.38
N VAL A 126 3.03 6.48 28.09
CA VAL A 126 4.33 6.08 27.59
C VAL A 126 4.96 7.15 26.70
N LYS A 127 6.28 7.12 26.56
CA LYS A 127 6.99 8.04 25.67
C LYS A 127 6.60 7.82 24.22
N CYS A 128 6.20 8.88 23.49
CA CYS A 128 5.83 8.85 22.08
C CYS A 128 6.73 9.78 21.26
N ILE A 129 7.44 9.25 20.26
CA ILE A 129 8.40 10.02 19.44
C ILE A 129 8.27 9.66 17.96
N ASP A 130 8.64 10.59 17.10
CA ASP A 130 8.84 10.34 15.66
C ASP A 130 10.16 9.62 15.42
N SER A 131 10.21 8.77 14.39
CA SER A 131 11.50 8.31 13.86
C SER A 131 12.24 9.49 13.21
N ASP A 132 13.57 9.49 13.33
CA ASP A 132 14.42 10.50 12.74
C ASP A 132 15.38 9.85 11.72
N PRO A 133 15.25 10.19 10.42
CA PRO A 133 16.13 9.63 9.38
C PRO A 133 17.57 10.15 9.45
N GLU A 134 17.85 11.21 10.23
CA GLU A 134 19.18 11.75 10.44
C GLU A 134 19.90 11.11 11.65
N ASP A 135 19.16 10.60 12.64
CA ASP A 135 19.72 9.88 13.80
C ASP A 135 19.63 8.36 13.59
N CYS A 136 20.35 7.85 12.60
CA CYS A 136 20.37 6.42 12.27
C CYS A 136 21.72 5.78 12.58
N VAL A 137 21.68 4.48 12.92
CA VAL A 137 22.85 3.60 13.08
C VAL A 137 22.98 2.68 11.90
N HIS A 138 24.18 2.61 11.30
CA HIS A 138 24.46 1.65 10.24
C HIS A 138 24.65 0.25 10.85
N LEU A 139 23.81 -0.69 10.45
CA LEU A 139 23.81 -2.07 10.94
C LEU A 139 24.35 -3.08 9.94
N GLY A 140 24.38 -2.73 8.64
CA GLY A 140 24.87 -3.59 7.57
C GLY A 140 24.30 -3.26 6.19
N THR A 141 24.40 -4.20 5.26
CA THR A 141 23.91 -4.02 3.88
C THR A 141 23.26 -5.30 3.39
N CYS A 142 22.02 -5.20 2.88
CA CYS A 142 21.31 -6.32 2.27
C CYS A 142 21.98 -6.80 0.97
N ARG A 143 21.68 -8.02 0.55
CA ARG A 143 22.27 -8.66 -0.66
C ARG A 143 22.07 -7.85 -1.94
N ASN A 144 20.95 -7.13 -2.07
CA ASN A 144 20.69 -6.24 -3.22
C ASN A 144 21.34 -4.86 -3.11
N GLY A 145 22.17 -4.62 -2.08
CA GLY A 145 22.92 -3.38 -1.88
C GLY A 145 22.17 -2.31 -1.08
N THR A 146 21.02 -2.64 -0.49
CA THR A 146 20.29 -1.71 0.38
C THR A 146 21.04 -1.57 1.72
N SER A 147 21.46 -0.34 2.06
CA SER A 147 22.01 0.00 3.37
C SER A 147 20.95 -0.16 4.46
N VAL A 148 21.31 -0.75 5.58
CA VAL A 148 20.44 -0.92 6.76
C VAL A 148 20.84 0.11 7.80
N ASP A 149 20.39 1.35 7.61
CA ASP A 149 20.60 2.46 8.54
C ASP A 149 19.28 2.71 9.27
N ILE A 150 19.21 2.33 10.53
CA ILE A 150 17.96 2.33 11.32
C ILE A 150 18.04 3.36 12.42
N PHE A 151 16.92 4.07 12.67
CA PHE A 151 16.75 5.04 13.73
C PHE A 151 17.29 4.50 15.06
N ARG A 152 18.21 5.24 15.71
CA ARG A 152 18.97 4.80 16.87
C ARG A 152 18.10 4.20 17.97
N THR A 153 17.00 4.85 18.34
CA THR A 153 16.09 4.35 19.38
C THR A 153 15.54 2.95 19.03
N VAL A 154 15.28 2.69 17.77
CA VAL A 154 14.82 1.36 17.30
C VAL A 154 15.97 0.36 17.25
N ALA A 155 17.13 0.77 16.74
CA ALA A 155 18.30 -0.09 16.62
C ALA A 155 18.81 -0.59 17.98
N GLU A 156 18.82 0.29 18.99
CA GLU A 156 19.38 0.03 20.32
C GLU A 156 18.37 -0.53 21.34
N ALA A 157 17.09 -0.70 20.97
CA ALA A 157 16.10 -1.31 21.85
C ALA A 157 16.39 -2.80 22.10
N ASP A 158 16.01 -3.30 23.28
CA ASP A 158 16.09 -4.73 23.59
C ASP A 158 14.99 -5.51 22.85
N ARG A 159 13.78 -4.91 22.73
CA ARG A 159 12.61 -5.52 22.09
C ARG A 159 11.92 -4.56 21.11
N ARG A 160 11.47 -5.11 19.98
CA ARG A 160 10.79 -4.38 18.90
C ARG A 160 9.47 -5.04 18.58
N ILE A 161 8.37 -4.31 18.79
CA ILE A 161 7.01 -4.73 18.50
C ILE A 161 6.48 -3.87 17.37
N LEU A 162 6.05 -4.50 16.28
CA LEU A 162 5.61 -3.78 15.09
C LEU A 162 4.09 -3.79 14.99
N LEU A 163 3.48 -2.62 14.84
CA LEU A 163 2.06 -2.47 14.57
C LEU A 163 1.87 -1.99 13.13
N GLY A 164 0.87 -2.52 12.44
CA GLY A 164 0.60 -2.10 11.07
C GLY A 164 -0.72 -2.63 10.52
N ASN A 165 -1.18 -2.02 9.43
CA ASN A 165 -2.22 -2.61 8.60
C ASN A 165 -1.62 -3.26 7.36
N VAL A 166 -2.25 -4.32 6.89
CA VAL A 166 -1.89 -5.02 5.65
C VAL A 166 -2.84 -4.58 4.55
N GLU A 167 -2.27 -3.98 3.52
CA GLU A 167 -2.92 -3.59 2.28
C GLU A 167 -2.01 -3.96 1.11
N TYR A 168 -2.55 -4.05 -0.10
CA TYR A 168 -1.71 -4.17 -1.30
C TYR A 168 -0.81 -2.96 -1.47
N HIS A 169 0.44 -3.24 -1.78
CA HIS A 169 1.45 -2.21 -2.04
C HIS A 169 2.05 -2.43 -3.42
N TYR A 170 1.91 -1.45 -4.31
CA TYR A 170 2.13 -1.58 -5.74
C TYR A 170 3.54 -2.03 -6.19
N PHE A 171 4.58 -1.93 -5.33
CA PHE A 171 5.89 -2.50 -5.60
C PHE A 171 6.45 -3.41 -4.48
N ALA A 172 6.03 -3.26 -3.23
CA ALA A 172 6.51 -4.09 -2.13
C ALA A 172 5.59 -5.29 -1.82
N GLY A 173 4.64 -5.57 -2.71
CA GLY A 173 3.63 -6.62 -2.54
C GLY A 173 2.53 -6.20 -1.58
N TYR A 174 2.85 -6.05 -0.30
CA TYR A 174 1.93 -5.66 0.77
C TYR A 174 2.58 -4.64 1.71
N SER A 175 1.76 -3.90 2.47
CA SER A 175 2.18 -3.14 3.64
C SER A 175 2.32 -4.05 4.87
N GLY A 176 2.61 -3.49 6.03
CA GLY A 176 2.78 -4.26 7.27
C GLY A 176 4.11 -5.02 7.38
N GLY A 177 4.23 -5.83 8.41
CA GLY A 177 5.43 -6.60 8.71
C GLY A 177 6.65 -5.73 8.95
N MET A 178 7.80 -6.19 8.51
CA MET A 178 9.10 -5.50 8.62
C MET A 178 9.14 -4.10 7.97
N LYS A 179 8.09 -3.71 7.19
CA LYS A 179 7.99 -2.34 6.67
C LYS A 179 7.94 -1.26 7.75
N ALA A 180 7.55 -1.58 8.94
CA ALA A 180 7.60 -0.65 10.08
C ALA A 180 9.05 -0.24 10.42
N ILE A 181 10.01 -1.14 10.25
CA ILE A 181 11.45 -0.85 10.44
C ILE A 181 12.05 -0.31 9.13
N MET A 182 11.98 -1.05 8.02
CA MET A 182 12.46 -0.67 6.69
C MET A 182 11.27 -0.60 5.72
N PRO A 183 10.89 0.58 5.24
CA PRO A 183 11.54 1.90 5.31
C PRO A 183 11.10 2.77 6.50
N GLY A 184 10.19 2.33 7.36
CA GLY A 184 9.47 3.18 8.32
C GLY A 184 10.37 3.94 9.31
N CYS A 185 11.42 3.31 9.81
CA CYS A 185 12.38 3.89 10.75
C CYS A 185 13.80 3.91 10.16
N ALA A 186 13.94 4.04 8.85
CA ALA A 186 15.24 4.01 8.18
C ALA A 186 15.69 5.39 7.69
N SER A 187 16.98 5.53 7.39
CA SER A 187 17.54 6.72 6.76
C SER A 187 16.97 6.94 5.35
N LEU A 188 16.99 8.18 4.87
CA LEU A 188 16.57 8.49 3.49
C LEU A 188 17.40 7.72 2.46
N ALA A 189 18.69 7.51 2.71
CA ALA A 189 19.58 6.73 1.84
C ALA A 189 19.13 5.26 1.74
N SER A 190 18.79 4.63 2.88
CA SER A 190 18.25 3.27 2.92
C SER A 190 16.92 3.15 2.18
N ILE A 191 16.00 4.11 2.41
CA ILE A 191 14.71 4.18 1.73
C ILE A 191 14.90 4.26 0.21
N GLN A 192 15.75 5.17 -0.27
CA GLN A 192 16.03 5.35 -1.68
C GLN A 192 16.63 4.10 -2.31
N SER A 193 17.60 3.48 -1.61
CA SER A 193 18.26 2.26 -2.07
C SER A 193 17.28 1.10 -2.23
N ASN A 194 16.43 0.84 -1.23
CA ASN A 194 15.39 -0.17 -1.30
C ASN A 194 14.38 0.12 -2.42
N HIS A 195 13.89 1.35 -2.49
CA HIS A 195 12.80 1.73 -3.41
C HIS A 195 13.24 1.76 -4.88
N ARG A 196 14.53 1.93 -5.19
CA ARG A 196 15.04 1.78 -6.57
C ARG A 196 14.76 0.40 -7.16
N ASN A 197 14.61 -0.63 -6.32
CA ASN A 197 14.25 -1.97 -6.76
C ASN A 197 12.81 -2.09 -7.31
N MET A 198 11.98 -1.05 -7.18
CA MET A 198 10.56 -1.06 -7.63
C MET A 198 10.36 -1.31 -9.13
N ILE A 199 11.37 -1.06 -9.96
CA ILE A 199 11.32 -1.28 -11.41
C ILE A 199 11.82 -2.65 -11.83
N ARG A 200 12.37 -3.44 -10.89
CA ARG A 200 12.84 -4.80 -11.19
C ARG A 200 11.67 -5.76 -11.33
N PRO A 201 11.80 -6.80 -12.16
CA PRO A 201 10.82 -7.88 -12.23
C PRO A 201 10.52 -8.44 -10.84
N GLY A 202 9.25 -8.74 -10.57
CA GLY A 202 8.80 -9.23 -9.25
C GLY A 202 8.30 -8.13 -8.30
N ALA A 203 8.63 -6.86 -8.52
CA ALA A 203 8.16 -5.75 -7.70
C ALA A 203 6.75 -5.32 -8.11
N TYR A 204 5.70 -5.99 -7.61
CA TYR A 204 4.30 -5.67 -7.88
C TYR A 204 3.38 -6.05 -6.70
N ALA A 205 2.17 -5.51 -6.70
CA ALA A 205 1.17 -5.73 -5.66
C ALA A 205 0.79 -7.22 -5.54
N GLY A 206 0.63 -7.72 -4.30
CA GLY A 206 0.24 -9.11 -4.06
C GLY A 206 1.38 -10.13 -4.24
N HIS A 207 2.62 -9.69 -4.46
CA HIS A 207 3.77 -10.57 -4.65
C HIS A 207 4.79 -10.39 -3.52
N LEU A 208 5.13 -11.47 -2.83
CA LEU A 208 6.05 -11.47 -1.68
C LEU A 208 7.37 -12.18 -2.03
N ASP A 209 7.32 -13.47 -2.29
CA ASP A 209 8.52 -14.29 -2.54
C ASP A 209 9.06 -14.00 -3.94
N GLY A 210 10.33 -13.62 -4.05
CA GLY A 210 10.92 -13.12 -5.30
C GLY A 210 10.63 -11.65 -5.61
N ASN A 211 9.98 -10.91 -4.70
CA ASN A 211 9.84 -9.46 -4.82
C ASN A 211 11.10 -8.77 -4.29
N PRO A 212 11.93 -8.14 -5.14
CA PRO A 212 13.23 -7.61 -4.74
C PRO A 212 13.17 -6.50 -3.70
N VAL A 213 12.06 -5.77 -3.64
CA VAL A 213 11.82 -4.73 -2.61
C VAL A 213 11.47 -5.39 -1.28
N ARG A 214 10.59 -6.40 -1.31
CA ARG A 214 10.16 -7.13 -0.11
C ARG A 214 11.28 -7.96 0.49
N GLU A 215 12.09 -8.61 -0.34
CA GLU A 215 13.23 -9.41 0.13
C GLU A 215 14.23 -8.56 0.92
N ASP A 216 14.59 -7.35 0.46
CA ASP A 216 15.43 -6.43 1.23
C ASP A 216 14.77 -5.99 2.54
N ILE A 217 13.46 -5.70 2.53
CA ILE A 217 12.70 -5.33 3.73
C ILE A 217 12.75 -6.47 4.76
N GLU A 218 12.55 -7.71 4.35
CA GLU A 218 12.59 -8.87 5.24
C GLU A 218 14.01 -9.23 5.65
N GLU A 219 15.02 -9.07 4.78
CA GLU A 219 16.42 -9.29 5.10
C GLU A 219 16.94 -8.32 6.16
N THR A 220 16.31 -7.14 6.31
CA THR A 220 16.62 -6.19 7.40
C THR A 220 16.51 -6.86 8.77
N ALA A 221 15.66 -7.88 8.95
CA ALA A 221 15.54 -8.64 10.20
C ALA A 221 16.84 -9.35 10.62
N ALA A 222 17.75 -9.61 9.70
CA ALA A 222 19.08 -10.18 10.04
C ALA A 222 19.99 -9.18 10.78
N TYR A 223 19.71 -7.89 10.64
CA TYR A 223 20.46 -6.78 11.24
C TYR A 223 19.72 -6.11 12.38
N CYS A 224 18.40 -5.95 12.23
CA CYS A 224 17.50 -5.34 13.20
C CYS A 224 16.24 -6.22 13.32
N PRO A 225 16.30 -7.30 14.12
CA PRO A 225 15.16 -8.21 14.25
C PRO A 225 13.96 -7.54 14.94
N ALA A 226 12.76 -7.88 14.52
CA ALA A 226 11.55 -7.63 15.27
C ALA A 226 11.22 -8.87 16.11
N ASP A 227 10.73 -8.66 17.34
CA ASP A 227 10.41 -9.75 18.27
C ASP A 227 8.97 -10.20 18.16
N PHE A 228 8.08 -9.28 17.78
CA PHE A 228 6.64 -9.55 17.69
C PHE A 228 5.96 -8.56 16.74
N ILE A 229 4.90 -8.99 16.06
CA ILE A 229 4.05 -8.06 15.31
C ILE A 229 2.58 -8.20 15.73
N VAL A 230 1.81 -7.11 15.53
CA VAL A 230 0.36 -7.12 15.47
C VAL A 230 -0.03 -6.39 14.19
N ASN A 231 -0.49 -7.15 13.21
CA ASN A 231 -0.95 -6.61 11.94
C ASN A 231 -2.44 -6.81 11.78
N VAL A 232 -3.13 -5.79 11.28
CA VAL A 232 -4.56 -5.83 11.02
C VAL A 232 -4.87 -5.72 9.53
N VAL A 233 -5.97 -6.32 9.12
CA VAL A 233 -6.61 -6.09 7.81
C VAL A 233 -7.90 -5.34 8.08
N LEU A 234 -8.10 -4.25 7.35
CA LEU A 234 -9.29 -3.40 7.50
C LEU A 234 -10.27 -3.67 6.36
N ASP A 235 -11.55 -3.60 6.69
CA ASP A 235 -12.65 -3.61 5.73
C ASP A 235 -12.79 -2.26 4.98
N ASP A 236 -13.81 -2.15 4.13
CA ASP A 236 -14.10 -0.93 3.38
C ASP A 236 -14.56 0.25 4.27
N HIS A 237 -15.02 -0.02 5.51
CA HIS A 237 -15.40 0.96 6.52
C HIS A 237 -14.26 1.36 7.44
N LYS A 238 -13.03 0.83 7.19
CA LYS A 238 -11.82 1.04 8.01
C LYS A 238 -11.91 0.41 9.41
N LYS A 239 -12.78 -0.55 9.61
CA LYS A 239 -12.84 -1.39 10.81
C LYS A 239 -11.92 -2.59 10.68
N ILE A 240 -11.48 -3.13 11.80
CA ILE A 240 -10.63 -4.33 11.83
C ILE A 240 -11.46 -5.55 11.44
N ALA A 241 -11.20 -6.09 10.27
CA ALA A 241 -11.79 -7.34 9.79
C ALA A 241 -11.01 -8.58 10.26
N TYR A 242 -9.71 -8.42 10.49
CA TYR A 242 -8.82 -9.49 10.93
C TYR A 242 -7.58 -8.93 11.63
N ALA A 243 -7.08 -9.65 12.64
CA ALA A 243 -5.81 -9.38 13.29
C ALA A 243 -4.92 -10.63 13.31
N ALA A 244 -3.65 -10.47 12.95
CA ALA A 244 -2.61 -11.49 13.08
C ALA A 244 -1.49 -10.97 13.97
N ALA A 245 -1.14 -11.75 15.00
CA ALA A 245 -0.06 -11.40 15.91
C ALA A 245 0.93 -12.56 16.03
N GLY A 246 2.19 -12.29 16.37
CA GLY A 246 3.21 -13.31 16.58
C GLY A 246 4.51 -13.06 15.83
N ASP A 247 5.07 -14.11 15.23
CA ASP A 247 6.30 -14.04 14.44
C ASP A 247 6.17 -13.04 13.28
N PRO A 248 7.14 -12.13 13.10
CA PRO A 248 7.06 -11.04 12.13
C PRO A 248 6.80 -11.46 10.68
N VAL A 249 7.27 -12.63 10.28
CA VAL A 249 7.07 -13.14 8.92
C VAL A 249 5.80 -13.98 8.85
N ALA A 250 5.62 -14.95 9.76
CA ALA A 250 4.49 -15.88 9.71
C ALA A 250 3.14 -15.17 9.92
N ALA A 251 3.04 -14.28 10.91
CA ALA A 251 1.82 -13.49 11.15
C ALA A 251 1.54 -12.49 10.03
N HIS A 252 2.57 -11.85 9.46
CA HIS A 252 2.39 -10.98 8.29
C HIS A 252 1.87 -11.77 7.08
N ARG A 253 2.44 -12.95 6.77
CA ARG A 253 1.98 -13.82 5.68
C ARG A 253 0.53 -14.28 5.88
N ASP A 254 0.14 -14.51 7.13
CA ASP A 254 -1.23 -14.88 7.47
C ASP A 254 -2.22 -13.74 7.19
N ALA A 255 -1.91 -12.52 7.65
CA ALA A 255 -2.69 -11.33 7.32
C ALA A 255 -2.76 -11.06 5.79
N CYS A 256 -1.68 -11.31 5.04
CA CYS A 256 -1.68 -11.22 3.59
C CYS A 256 -2.65 -12.23 2.94
N ARG A 257 -2.67 -13.48 3.42
CA ARG A 257 -3.64 -14.50 2.93
C ARG A 257 -5.08 -14.10 3.20
N PHE A 258 -5.36 -13.53 4.37
CA PHE A 258 -6.69 -13.02 4.68
C PHE A 258 -7.08 -11.87 3.73
N LEU A 259 -6.19 -10.90 3.52
CA LEU A 259 -6.39 -9.80 2.57
C LEU A 259 -6.68 -10.32 1.16
N ASP A 260 -5.92 -11.34 0.71
CA ASP A 260 -6.13 -11.96 -0.60
C ASP A 260 -7.52 -12.58 -0.70
N GLY A 261 -8.01 -13.22 0.37
CA GLY A 261 -9.37 -13.75 0.43
C GLY A 261 -10.45 -12.69 0.24
N LEU A 262 -10.19 -11.43 0.58
CA LEU A 262 -11.13 -10.32 0.40
C LEU A 262 -11.01 -9.64 -0.97
N TYR A 263 -9.80 -9.35 -1.42
CA TYR A 263 -9.58 -8.37 -2.48
C TYR A 263 -8.88 -8.91 -3.74
N ARG A 264 -8.33 -10.12 -3.68
CA ARG A 264 -7.76 -10.80 -4.85
C ARG A 264 -8.87 -11.42 -5.69
N VAL A 265 -8.83 -11.16 -6.98
CA VAL A 265 -9.76 -11.77 -7.96
C VAL A 265 -8.96 -12.55 -8.98
N ASP A 266 -9.08 -13.85 -8.94
CA ASP A 266 -8.38 -14.73 -9.88
C ASP A 266 -8.99 -14.67 -11.27
N ILE A 267 -8.12 -14.46 -12.26
CA ILE A 267 -8.46 -14.45 -13.69
C ILE A 267 -7.65 -15.52 -14.45
N LYS A 268 -8.26 -16.13 -15.45
CA LYS A 268 -7.59 -17.15 -16.28
C LYS A 268 -6.61 -16.56 -17.28
N LYS A 269 -6.88 -15.36 -17.78
CA LYS A 269 -6.08 -14.65 -18.79
C LYS A 269 -6.41 -13.16 -18.79
N PRO A 270 -5.50 -12.28 -19.18
CA PRO A 270 -5.79 -10.86 -19.34
C PRO A 270 -6.79 -10.59 -20.45
N ALA A 271 -7.52 -9.47 -20.35
CA ALA A 271 -8.51 -9.02 -21.35
C ALA A 271 -7.90 -8.02 -22.36
N ASP A 272 -8.58 -7.86 -23.50
CA ASP A 272 -8.22 -6.88 -24.53
C ASP A 272 -8.52 -5.45 -24.07
N VAL A 273 -9.62 -5.27 -23.31
CA VAL A 273 -10.05 -4.00 -22.73
C VAL A 273 -10.30 -4.21 -21.23
N VAL A 274 -9.84 -3.29 -20.42
CA VAL A 274 -10.13 -3.25 -18.97
C VAL A 274 -10.74 -1.89 -18.66
N ILE A 275 -11.92 -1.89 -18.05
CA ILE A 275 -12.61 -0.68 -17.60
C ILE A 275 -12.51 -0.64 -16.08
N VAL A 276 -11.88 0.38 -15.52
CA VAL A 276 -11.66 0.47 -14.08
C VAL A 276 -12.11 1.81 -13.52
N SER A 277 -12.94 1.78 -12.47
CA SER A 277 -13.19 2.93 -11.62
C SER A 277 -12.22 2.94 -10.45
N THR A 278 -11.74 4.12 -10.07
CA THR A 278 -10.94 4.29 -8.85
C THR A 278 -11.76 4.13 -7.57
N GLY A 279 -13.09 4.10 -7.69
CA GLY A 279 -14.04 3.99 -6.57
C GLY A 279 -14.62 5.33 -6.12
N GLY A 280 -14.46 6.40 -6.93
CA GLY A 280 -15.01 7.73 -6.67
C GLY A 280 -14.26 8.52 -5.60
N TYR A 281 -14.86 9.64 -5.17
CA TYR A 281 -14.27 10.55 -4.18
C TYR A 281 -14.06 9.86 -2.81
N PRO A 282 -12.90 10.11 -2.16
CA PRO A 282 -11.76 10.96 -2.56
C PRO A 282 -10.65 10.22 -3.34
N LYS A 283 -10.87 8.98 -3.75
CA LYS A 283 -9.84 8.13 -4.40
C LYS A 283 -9.52 8.59 -5.84
N ASP A 284 -10.43 9.35 -6.46
CA ASP A 284 -10.31 9.90 -7.81
C ASP A 284 -10.08 11.42 -7.87
N ILE A 285 -9.77 12.05 -6.74
CA ILE A 285 -9.62 13.51 -6.63
C ILE A 285 -8.51 14.06 -7.55
N ASN A 286 -7.45 13.27 -7.79
CA ASN A 286 -6.34 13.60 -8.66
C ASN A 286 -5.64 12.35 -9.22
N LEU A 287 -4.81 12.54 -10.24
CA LEU A 287 -4.12 11.43 -10.91
C LEU A 287 -3.14 10.68 -9.98
N TYR A 288 -2.51 11.37 -9.04
CA TYR A 288 -1.62 10.76 -8.07
C TYR A 288 -2.31 9.72 -7.19
N GLN A 289 -3.58 9.95 -6.82
CA GLN A 289 -4.40 8.98 -6.09
C GLN A 289 -4.93 7.87 -7.02
N ALA A 290 -5.41 8.23 -8.21
CA ALA A 290 -5.94 7.29 -9.19
C ALA A 290 -4.91 6.24 -9.64
N GLN A 291 -3.61 6.56 -9.60
CA GLN A 291 -2.51 5.68 -10.00
C GLN A 291 -2.53 4.32 -9.28
N LYS A 292 -3.03 4.23 -8.03
CA LYS A 292 -3.16 2.94 -7.32
C LYS A 292 -4.09 1.97 -8.05
N SER A 293 -5.23 2.46 -8.55
CA SER A 293 -6.20 1.65 -9.30
C SER A 293 -5.67 1.27 -10.68
N ILE A 294 -4.93 2.15 -11.33
CA ILE A 294 -4.25 1.88 -12.59
C ILE A 294 -3.23 0.74 -12.40
N ASP A 295 -2.48 0.79 -11.31
CA ASP A 295 -1.46 -0.21 -11.02
C ASP A 295 -2.06 -1.59 -10.70
N ASN A 296 -3.15 -1.64 -9.94
CA ASN A 296 -3.86 -2.89 -9.68
C ASN A 296 -4.45 -3.47 -10.98
N ALA A 297 -5.12 -2.65 -11.80
CA ALA A 297 -5.77 -3.08 -13.03
C ALA A 297 -4.80 -3.56 -14.13
N LYS A 298 -3.50 -3.18 -14.04
CA LYS A 298 -2.48 -3.61 -15.02
C LYS A 298 -2.36 -5.13 -15.16
N HIS A 299 -2.70 -5.87 -14.10
CA HIS A 299 -2.64 -7.34 -14.12
C HIS A 299 -3.75 -7.95 -14.98
N ALA A 300 -4.87 -7.23 -15.14
CA ALA A 300 -6.02 -7.68 -15.93
C ALA A 300 -5.94 -7.37 -17.42
N VAL A 301 -5.07 -6.45 -17.85
CA VAL A 301 -4.96 -6.02 -19.26
C VAL A 301 -3.84 -6.76 -19.99
N LYS A 302 -4.08 -7.15 -21.25
CA LYS A 302 -3.06 -7.72 -22.15
C LYS A 302 -1.98 -6.70 -22.51
N ALA A 303 -0.80 -7.19 -22.85
CA ALA A 303 0.19 -6.37 -23.56
C ALA A 303 -0.41 -5.84 -24.88
N GLY A 304 -0.29 -4.54 -25.12
CA GLY A 304 -0.92 -3.82 -26.24
C GLY A 304 -2.43 -3.64 -26.09
N GLY A 305 -3.05 -4.02 -24.96
CA GLY A 305 -4.47 -3.79 -24.65
C GLY A 305 -4.81 -2.33 -24.38
N ILE A 306 -6.06 -2.06 -24.01
CA ILE A 306 -6.55 -0.73 -23.64
C ILE A 306 -7.09 -0.80 -22.22
N MET A 307 -6.64 0.13 -21.37
CA MET A 307 -7.21 0.33 -20.04
C MET A 307 -7.99 1.65 -20.04
N ILE A 308 -9.27 1.60 -19.74
CA ILE A 308 -10.15 2.77 -19.57
C ILE A 308 -10.26 3.02 -18.08
N VAL A 309 -9.79 4.18 -17.65
CA VAL A 309 -9.77 4.58 -16.24
C VAL A 309 -10.81 5.68 -16.04
N ALA A 310 -11.80 5.43 -15.19
CA ALA A 310 -12.78 6.43 -14.78
C ALA A 310 -12.31 7.10 -13.47
N ALA A 311 -11.86 8.34 -13.57
CA ALA A 311 -11.36 9.15 -12.45
C ALA A 311 -11.49 10.64 -12.73
N SER A 312 -12.24 11.36 -11.90
CA SER A 312 -12.49 12.80 -12.08
C SER A 312 -11.21 13.61 -12.22
N CYS A 313 -10.24 13.40 -11.33
CA CYS A 313 -8.95 14.10 -11.30
C CYS A 313 -9.09 15.63 -11.39
N HIS A 314 -10.16 16.19 -10.81
CA HIS A 314 -10.45 17.63 -10.87
C HIS A 314 -9.37 18.52 -10.21
N GLU A 315 -8.51 17.95 -9.35
CA GLU A 315 -7.29 18.60 -8.83
C GLU A 315 -6.05 18.33 -9.70
N GLY A 316 -6.23 17.87 -10.94
CA GLY A 316 -5.13 17.60 -11.86
C GLY A 316 -4.19 16.50 -11.39
N TYR A 317 -2.89 16.78 -11.38
CA TYR A 317 -1.89 15.78 -10.96
C TYR A 317 -1.87 15.51 -9.46
N GLY A 318 -2.23 16.47 -8.61
CA GLY A 318 -2.37 16.31 -7.16
C GLY A 318 -1.07 16.26 -6.35
N SER A 319 0.11 16.24 -6.99
CA SER A 319 1.42 16.20 -6.34
C SER A 319 2.44 16.98 -7.16
N ALA A 320 3.10 17.95 -6.55
CA ALA A 320 4.10 18.77 -7.24
C ALA A 320 5.31 17.95 -7.73
N PRO A 321 5.91 17.01 -6.96
CA PRO A 321 6.96 16.16 -7.50
C PRO A 321 6.49 15.26 -8.65
N PHE A 322 5.29 14.70 -8.55
CA PHE A 322 4.70 13.90 -9.64
C PHE A 322 4.52 14.73 -10.93
N ALA A 323 4.01 15.97 -10.82
CA ALA A 323 3.86 16.89 -11.93
C ALA A 323 5.21 17.22 -12.56
N ARG A 324 6.20 17.62 -11.75
CA ARG A 324 7.57 17.93 -12.25
C ARG A 324 8.16 16.74 -13.01
N TRP A 325 7.98 15.53 -12.53
CA TRP A 325 8.51 14.33 -13.20
C TRP A 325 7.85 14.09 -14.57
N ILE A 326 6.53 14.27 -14.70
CA ILE A 326 5.83 14.19 -15.98
C ILE A 326 6.35 15.26 -16.96
N GLU A 327 6.63 16.45 -16.45
CA GLU A 327 7.14 17.56 -17.28
C GLU A 327 8.62 17.40 -17.66
N SER A 328 9.45 16.95 -16.72
CA SER A 328 10.90 16.81 -16.92
C SER A 328 11.28 15.57 -17.71
N TYR A 329 10.46 14.51 -17.63
CA TYR A 329 10.64 13.23 -18.32
C TYR A 329 9.40 12.91 -19.16
N PRO A 330 9.29 13.49 -20.38
CA PRO A 330 8.06 13.48 -21.16
C PRO A 330 7.63 12.09 -21.65
N THR A 331 8.51 11.10 -21.69
CA THR A 331 8.16 9.73 -22.10
C THR A 331 8.13 8.74 -20.91
N PRO A 332 7.35 7.64 -21.00
CA PRO A 332 7.39 6.57 -20.02
C PRO A 332 8.80 6.02 -19.78
N GLU A 333 9.60 5.85 -20.84
CA GLU A 333 10.96 5.33 -20.80
C GLU A 333 11.89 6.24 -20.00
N GLU A 334 11.81 7.56 -20.23
CA GLU A 334 12.61 8.56 -19.50
C GLU A 334 12.27 8.57 -18.01
N ARG A 335 10.99 8.45 -17.64
CA ARG A 335 10.56 8.36 -16.23
C ARG A 335 11.10 7.12 -15.54
N ILE A 336 11.07 5.98 -16.24
CA ILE A 336 11.60 4.71 -15.73
C ILE A 336 13.14 4.78 -15.62
N ALA A 337 13.82 5.36 -16.59
CA ALA A 337 15.26 5.55 -16.53
C ALA A 337 15.68 6.47 -15.38
N ALA A 338 14.97 7.59 -15.19
CA ALA A 338 15.28 8.55 -14.15
C ALA A 338 15.18 7.97 -12.74
N ILE A 339 14.20 7.08 -12.46
CA ILE A 339 14.09 6.46 -11.14
C ILE A 339 15.24 5.49 -10.83
N HIS A 340 15.91 4.96 -11.83
CA HIS A 340 17.14 4.19 -11.70
C HIS A 340 18.30 5.03 -11.16
N GLU A 341 18.41 6.26 -11.65
CA GLU A 341 19.51 7.16 -11.30
C GLU A 341 19.28 7.78 -9.92
N HIS A 342 18.06 8.22 -9.65
CA HIS A 342 17.70 8.78 -8.36
C HIS A 342 16.22 8.51 -8.02
N PHE A 343 15.96 8.20 -6.75
CA PHE A 343 14.60 8.08 -6.24
C PHE A 343 14.12 9.41 -5.70
N GLU A 344 12.92 9.84 -6.12
CA GLU A 344 12.21 10.99 -5.54
C GLU A 344 10.80 10.58 -5.14
N LEU A 345 10.40 10.88 -3.89
CA LEU A 345 9.04 10.66 -3.42
C LEU A 345 8.06 11.51 -4.26
N GLY A 346 7.06 10.86 -4.82
CA GLY A 346 6.14 11.48 -5.80
C GLY A 346 6.55 11.17 -7.24
N GLY A 347 7.81 11.39 -7.63
CA GLY A 347 8.36 11.02 -8.94
C GLY A 347 8.24 9.53 -9.23
N HIS A 348 8.48 8.68 -8.22
CA HIS A 348 8.35 7.23 -8.34
C HIS A 348 6.97 6.75 -8.84
N LYS A 349 5.89 7.47 -8.53
CA LYS A 349 4.56 7.14 -9.07
C LYS A 349 4.43 7.46 -10.56
N SER A 350 5.14 8.47 -11.08
CA SER A 350 5.17 8.75 -12.52
C SER A 350 5.93 7.66 -13.28
N ALA A 351 7.00 7.12 -12.69
CA ALA A 351 7.70 5.96 -13.23
C ALA A 351 6.82 4.69 -13.20
N ALA A 352 6.08 4.46 -12.10
CA ALA A 352 5.13 3.36 -12.01
C ALA A 352 4.01 3.47 -13.07
N LEU A 353 3.49 4.68 -13.31
CA LEU A 353 2.56 4.94 -14.43
C LEU A 353 3.21 4.61 -15.77
N GLY A 354 4.47 4.99 -15.96
CA GLY A 354 5.26 4.65 -17.15
C GLY A 354 5.34 3.15 -17.42
N LEU A 355 5.56 2.33 -16.38
CA LEU A 355 5.57 0.87 -16.52
C LEU A 355 4.23 0.30 -17.02
N VAL A 356 3.10 0.88 -16.59
CA VAL A 356 1.78 0.48 -17.11
C VAL A 356 1.61 0.91 -18.57
N GLN A 357 2.08 2.11 -18.91
CA GLN A 357 2.00 2.66 -20.28
C GLN A 357 2.85 1.89 -21.30
N GLN A 358 3.96 1.30 -20.87
CA GLN A 358 4.72 0.37 -21.71
C GLN A 358 3.93 -0.91 -22.00
N LYS A 359 3.01 -1.31 -21.13
CA LYS A 359 2.18 -2.50 -21.31
C LYS A 359 0.93 -2.25 -22.13
N CYS A 360 0.22 -1.14 -21.90
CA CYS A 360 -1.08 -0.87 -22.50
C CYS A 360 -1.31 0.63 -22.77
N THR A 361 -2.27 0.93 -23.66
CA THR A 361 -2.75 2.31 -23.83
C THR A 361 -3.76 2.63 -22.73
N ILE A 362 -3.60 3.78 -22.08
CA ILE A 362 -4.53 4.26 -21.04
C ILE A 362 -5.44 5.33 -21.63
N TYR A 363 -6.75 5.09 -21.59
CA TYR A 363 -7.80 6.07 -21.82
C TYR A 363 -8.25 6.60 -20.47
N LEU A 364 -8.21 7.92 -20.25
CA LEU A 364 -8.63 8.52 -18.99
C LEU A 364 -9.94 9.27 -19.21
N VAL A 365 -11.00 8.77 -18.60
CA VAL A 365 -12.30 9.46 -18.53
C VAL A 365 -12.24 10.37 -17.31
N THR A 366 -12.24 11.71 -17.54
CA THR A 366 -11.82 12.66 -16.52
C THR A 366 -12.36 14.07 -16.76
N ASP A 367 -12.37 14.89 -15.69
CA ASP A 367 -12.60 16.34 -15.73
C ASP A 367 -11.27 17.13 -15.85
N MET A 368 -10.13 16.45 -15.85
CA MET A 368 -8.81 17.03 -15.97
C MET A 368 -8.60 17.62 -17.38
N ASP A 369 -7.83 18.70 -17.48
CA ASP A 369 -7.47 19.33 -18.75
C ASP A 369 -6.80 18.33 -19.73
N ASP A 370 -7.25 18.31 -20.97
CA ASP A 370 -6.77 17.41 -22.02
C ASP A 370 -5.26 17.52 -22.26
N ALA A 371 -4.71 18.72 -22.19
CA ALA A 371 -3.29 18.91 -22.42
C ALA A 371 -2.45 18.26 -21.31
N LEU A 372 -2.91 18.29 -20.06
CA LEU A 372 -2.27 17.62 -18.94
C LEU A 372 -2.36 16.09 -19.10
N VAL A 373 -3.54 15.57 -19.49
CA VAL A 373 -3.72 14.13 -19.75
C VAL A 373 -2.77 13.64 -20.84
N ARG A 374 -2.64 14.39 -21.95
CA ARG A 374 -1.73 14.07 -23.06
C ARG A 374 -0.26 14.15 -22.65
N LYS A 375 0.13 15.14 -21.83
CA LYS A 375 1.48 15.23 -21.26
C LYS A 375 1.83 14.01 -20.39
N ALA A 376 0.83 13.46 -19.69
CA ALA A 376 1.01 12.22 -18.95
C ALA A 376 0.97 10.94 -19.84
N ASN A 377 1.01 11.07 -21.20
CA ASN A 377 0.98 9.98 -22.19
C ASN A 377 -0.30 9.12 -22.07
N MET A 378 -1.44 9.74 -21.83
CA MET A 378 -2.76 9.14 -21.82
C MET A 378 -3.66 9.79 -22.85
N VAL A 379 -4.76 9.11 -23.19
CA VAL A 379 -5.77 9.61 -24.12
C VAL A 379 -6.96 10.15 -23.32
N PRO A 380 -7.28 11.46 -23.40
CA PRO A 380 -8.39 12.04 -22.64
C PRO A 380 -9.74 11.69 -23.25
N PHE A 381 -10.71 11.45 -22.38
CA PHE A 381 -12.13 11.32 -22.68
C PHE A 381 -12.95 12.05 -21.61
N HIS A 382 -14.12 12.59 -22.02
CA HIS A 382 -15.09 13.20 -21.10
C HIS A 382 -16.39 12.40 -21.01
N ASP A 383 -16.50 11.35 -21.84
CA ASP A 383 -17.65 10.44 -21.86
C ASP A 383 -17.15 9.00 -21.84
N LEU A 384 -17.65 8.21 -20.88
CA LEU A 384 -17.23 6.82 -20.69
C LEU A 384 -17.68 5.93 -21.85
N GLN A 385 -18.91 6.14 -22.37
CA GLN A 385 -19.41 5.35 -23.49
C GLN A 385 -18.56 5.56 -24.72
N GLN A 386 -18.17 6.80 -25.03
CA GLN A 386 -17.29 7.08 -26.16
C GLN A 386 -15.93 6.39 -26.02
N ALA A 387 -15.37 6.37 -24.79
CA ALA A 387 -14.10 5.68 -24.54
C ALA A 387 -14.24 4.17 -24.75
N VAL A 388 -15.36 3.58 -24.32
CA VAL A 388 -15.66 2.14 -24.47
C VAL A 388 -15.83 1.80 -25.95
N ASP A 389 -16.66 2.56 -26.68
CA ASP A 389 -16.94 2.32 -28.10
C ASP A 389 -15.65 2.38 -28.93
N GLN A 390 -14.82 3.41 -28.70
CA GLN A 390 -13.55 3.54 -29.42
C GLN A 390 -12.56 2.42 -29.05
N ALA A 391 -12.53 1.97 -27.80
CA ALA A 391 -11.66 0.87 -27.41
C ALA A 391 -12.09 -0.46 -28.06
N LEU A 392 -13.39 -0.75 -28.08
CA LEU A 392 -13.95 -1.96 -28.70
C LEU A 392 -13.76 -1.95 -30.21
N GLU A 393 -14.03 -0.82 -30.89
CA GLU A 393 -13.77 -0.67 -32.33
C GLU A 393 -12.29 -0.97 -32.65
N LYS A 394 -11.36 -0.40 -31.87
CA LYS A 394 -9.92 -0.59 -32.08
C LYS A 394 -9.46 -2.02 -31.78
N ARG A 395 -10.10 -2.73 -30.84
CA ARG A 395 -9.75 -4.11 -30.46
C ARG A 395 -10.50 -5.19 -31.22
N GLY A 396 -11.56 -4.81 -31.93
CA GLY A 396 -12.35 -5.67 -32.81
C GLY A 396 -13.54 -6.37 -32.15
N ALA A 397 -14.41 -6.94 -32.97
CA ALA A 397 -15.75 -7.41 -32.61
C ALA A 397 -15.83 -8.55 -31.57
N LYS A 398 -14.73 -9.15 -31.17
CA LYS A 398 -14.65 -10.19 -30.12
C LYS A 398 -13.69 -9.83 -28.98
N ALA A 399 -13.41 -8.55 -28.80
CA ALA A 399 -12.56 -8.08 -27.72
C ALA A 399 -13.11 -8.53 -26.37
N SER A 400 -12.26 -9.15 -25.57
CA SER A 400 -12.62 -9.52 -24.18
C SER A 400 -12.54 -8.30 -23.27
N VAL A 401 -13.50 -8.17 -22.36
CA VAL A 401 -13.63 -7.01 -21.47
C VAL A 401 -13.66 -7.45 -20.01
N TYR A 402 -12.89 -6.77 -19.18
CA TYR A 402 -13.06 -6.80 -17.73
C TYR A 402 -13.55 -5.46 -17.23
N VAL A 403 -14.49 -5.49 -16.29
CA VAL A 403 -15.00 -4.31 -15.58
C VAL A 403 -14.58 -4.42 -14.11
N ILE A 404 -13.88 -3.41 -13.59
CA ILE A 404 -13.39 -3.33 -12.21
C ILE A 404 -14.00 -2.10 -11.53
N PRO A 405 -15.14 -2.25 -10.84
CA PRO A 405 -15.84 -1.10 -10.26
C PRO A 405 -15.10 -0.43 -9.11
N VAL A 406 -14.21 -1.15 -8.41
CA VAL A 406 -13.44 -0.65 -7.25
C VAL A 406 -11.97 -1.03 -7.41
N GLY A 407 -11.28 -0.37 -8.34
CA GLY A 407 -9.89 -0.69 -8.68
C GLY A 407 -8.89 -0.49 -7.54
N GLY A 408 -9.18 0.40 -6.60
CA GLY A 408 -8.31 0.63 -5.45
C GLY A 408 -8.23 -0.54 -4.46
N SER A 409 -9.29 -1.37 -4.40
CA SER A 409 -9.38 -2.54 -3.50
C SER A 409 -9.38 -3.88 -4.24
N THR A 410 -9.49 -3.90 -5.56
CA THR A 410 -9.52 -5.15 -6.36
C THR A 410 -8.16 -5.42 -6.97
N LEU A 411 -7.58 -6.58 -6.70
CA LEU A 411 -6.33 -7.02 -7.32
C LEU A 411 -6.58 -8.24 -8.23
N PRO A 412 -6.66 -8.06 -9.55
CA PRO A 412 -6.73 -9.18 -10.48
C PRO A 412 -5.39 -9.92 -10.53
N MET A 413 -5.41 -11.25 -10.41
CA MET A 413 -4.22 -12.09 -10.52
C MET A 413 -4.46 -13.26 -11.48
N ILE A 414 -3.46 -13.56 -12.30
CA ILE A 414 -3.49 -14.72 -13.20
C ILE A 414 -3.19 -15.97 -12.37
N GLN A 415 -4.08 -16.97 -12.49
CA GLN A 415 -3.88 -18.31 -11.91
C GLN A 415 -2.78 -19.06 -12.62
#